data_afb84080ab4c4d704e909a00575c4289
#
_entry.id   afb84080ab4c4d704e909a00575c4289
#
_cell.length_a   1.000
_cell.length_b   1.000
_cell.length_c   1.000
_cell.angle_alpha   90.00
_cell.angle_beta   90.00
_cell.angle_gamma   90.00
#
_symmetry.space_group_name_H-M   'P 1'
#
loop_
_entity.id
_entity.type
_entity.pdbx_description
1 polymer ?
#
loop_
_entity_poly.entity_id
_entity_poly.type
_entity_poly.pdbx_seq_one_letter_code
_entity_poly.pdbx_strand_id
1 'polypeptide(L)' 'MSKTQFKVGDLVQWKWMGGIIEGHVVEVHLKPIVKELKGKNIKRNGSPEKPAYLVKSEAGNFALKLITELEPRSI' A
#
# COMPACT_ATOMS: atom_id res chain seq x y z
N MET A 1 4.03 -20.83 8.15
CA MET A 1 4.02 -20.39 6.80
C MET A 1 4.20 -18.89 6.71
N SER A 2 5.07 -18.50 5.88
CA SER A 2 5.40 -17.10 5.81
C SER A 2 4.27 -16.31 5.19
N LYS A 3 4.23 -15.04 5.57
CA LYS A 3 3.29 -14.13 5.00
C LYS A 3 3.65 -13.85 3.54
N THR A 4 2.65 -13.86 2.72
CA THR A 4 2.82 -13.50 1.32
C THR A 4 2.95 -11.99 1.18
N GLN A 5 3.97 -11.56 0.46
CA GLN A 5 4.11 -10.16 0.15
C GLN A 5 3.36 -9.85 -1.14
N PHE A 6 2.99 -8.60 -1.31
CA PHE A 6 2.25 -8.17 -2.49
C PHE A 6 3.22 -7.79 -3.60
N LYS A 7 2.74 -7.88 -4.82
CA LYS A 7 3.47 -7.49 -6.02
C LYS A 7 2.70 -6.42 -6.75
N VAL A 8 3.39 -5.72 -7.64
CA VAL A 8 2.73 -4.75 -8.51
C VAL A 8 1.57 -5.44 -9.23
N GLY A 9 0.41 -4.81 -9.17
CA GLY A 9 -0.80 -5.34 -9.78
C GLY A 9 -1.67 -6.14 -8.84
N ASP A 10 -1.16 -6.54 -7.67
CA ASP A 10 -1.97 -7.30 -6.72
C ASP A 10 -3.11 -6.45 -6.20
N LEU A 11 -4.26 -7.09 -6.00
CA LEU A 11 -5.43 -6.42 -5.45
C LEU A 11 -5.32 -6.40 -3.94
N VAL A 12 -5.53 -5.21 -3.36
CA VAL A 12 -5.39 -5.01 -1.92
C VAL A 12 -6.51 -4.09 -1.44
N GLN A 13 -6.66 -4.05 -0.13
CA GLN A 13 -7.60 -3.13 0.50
C GLN A 13 -6.99 -2.63 1.81
N TRP A 14 -7.47 -1.50 2.28
CA TRP A 14 -7.00 -0.93 3.53
C TRP A 14 -8.12 -0.14 4.17
N LYS A 15 -7.98 0.10 5.47
CA LYS A 15 -8.99 0.83 6.23
C LYS A 15 -8.75 2.33 6.11
N TRP A 16 -9.82 3.07 5.98
CA TRP A 16 -9.75 4.53 5.89
C TRP A 16 -11.05 5.11 6.44
N MET A 17 -10.94 5.92 7.51
CA MET A 17 -12.05 6.70 8.05
C MET A 17 -13.32 5.86 8.22
N GLY A 18 -13.15 4.70 8.86
CA GLY A 18 -14.29 3.85 9.19
C GLY A 18 -14.79 2.98 8.06
N GLY A 19 -14.15 3.02 6.91
CA GLY A 19 -14.53 2.19 5.77
C GLY A 19 -13.34 1.44 5.22
N ILE A 20 -13.60 0.71 4.15
CA ILE A 20 -12.58 -0.06 3.44
C ILE A 20 -12.39 0.56 2.06
N ILE A 21 -11.13 0.84 1.72
CA ILE A 21 -10.77 1.32 0.38
C ILE A 21 -10.14 0.15 -0.36
N GLU A 22 -10.58 -0.09 -1.57
CA GLU A 22 -10.05 -1.15 -2.43
C GLU A 22 -9.21 -0.55 -3.52
N GLY A 23 -8.14 -1.26 -3.88
CA GLY A 23 -7.25 -0.79 -4.93
C GLY A 23 -6.26 -1.86 -5.31
N HIS A 24 -5.14 -1.41 -5.87
CA HIS A 24 -4.09 -2.34 -6.29
C HIS A 24 -2.72 -1.71 -6.05
N VAL A 25 -1.71 -2.58 -6.03
CA VAL A 25 -0.33 -2.15 -5.80
C VAL A 25 0.25 -1.58 -7.07
N VAL A 26 0.87 -0.41 -6.96
CA VAL A 26 1.52 0.27 -8.08
C VAL A 26 3.04 0.15 -7.99
N GLU A 27 3.60 0.28 -6.77
CA GLU A 27 5.04 0.20 -6.55
C GLU A 27 5.31 -0.58 -5.27
N VAL A 28 6.46 -1.24 -5.23
CA VAL A 28 6.93 -1.95 -4.04
C VAL A 28 8.26 -1.31 -3.64
N HIS A 29 8.39 -0.96 -2.36
CA HIS A 29 9.58 -0.32 -1.85
C HIS A 29 10.11 -1.11 -0.66
N LEU A 30 11.36 -1.53 -0.75
CA LEU A 30 12.03 -2.32 0.30
C LEU A 30 12.92 -1.46 1.17
N LYS A 31 12.85 -0.15 1.00
CA LYS A 31 13.63 0.82 1.76
C LYS A 31 12.70 1.94 2.19
N PRO A 32 13.13 2.77 3.15
CA PRO A 32 12.32 3.93 3.49
C PRO A 32 12.07 4.79 2.26
N ILE A 33 10.85 5.27 2.13
CA ILE A 33 10.41 6.01 0.95
C ILE A 33 9.53 7.17 1.39
N VAL A 34 9.69 8.29 0.70
CA VAL A 34 8.83 9.46 0.87
C VAL A 34 8.18 9.74 -0.46
N LYS A 35 6.87 9.90 -0.45
CA LYS A 35 6.11 10.26 -1.65
C LYS A 35 5.27 11.49 -1.36
N GLU A 36 5.22 12.37 -2.33
CA GLU A 36 4.33 13.52 -2.23
C GLU A 36 2.99 13.13 -2.83
N LEU A 37 1.96 13.09 -1.99
CA LEU A 37 0.62 12.71 -2.39
C LEU A 37 -0.33 13.82 -2.00
N LYS A 38 -0.98 14.43 -2.98
CA LYS A 38 -1.94 15.50 -2.77
C LYS A 38 -1.35 16.63 -1.93
N GLY A 39 -0.13 17.01 -2.25
CA GLY A 39 0.54 18.12 -1.60
C GLY A 39 1.12 17.82 -0.25
N LYS A 40 1.10 16.57 0.18
CA LYS A 40 1.69 16.17 1.46
C LYS A 40 2.78 15.15 1.23
N ASN A 41 3.84 15.24 2.03
CA ASN A 41 4.92 14.28 2.00
C ASN A 41 4.59 13.16 2.97
N ILE A 42 4.43 11.95 2.45
CA ILE A 42 4.10 10.78 3.24
C ILE A 42 5.33 9.89 3.27
N LYS A 43 5.76 9.53 4.47
CA LYS A 43 6.92 8.66 4.65
C LYS A 43 6.49 7.32 5.23
N ARG A 44 7.08 6.26 4.69
CA ARG A 44 6.93 4.93 5.26
C ARG A 44 8.30 4.25 5.29
N ASN A 45 8.57 3.55 6.36
CA ASN A 45 9.86 2.90 6.55
C ASN A 45 9.78 1.47 6.04
N GLY A 46 9.79 1.33 4.72
CA GLY A 46 9.78 0.01 4.11
C GLY A 46 11.07 -0.75 4.38
N SER A 47 10.99 -2.05 4.36
CA SER A 47 12.14 -2.93 4.50
C SER A 47 11.83 -4.22 3.76
N PRO A 48 12.84 -5.08 3.54
CA PRO A 48 12.54 -6.35 2.88
C PRO A 48 11.54 -7.21 3.64
N GLU A 49 11.49 -7.07 4.96
CA GLU A 49 10.57 -7.85 5.77
C GLU A 49 9.20 -7.21 5.85
N LYS A 50 9.15 -5.89 5.75
CA LYS A 50 7.91 -5.14 5.81
C LYS A 50 7.91 -4.07 4.72
N PRO A 51 7.69 -4.48 3.47
CA PRO A 51 7.76 -3.52 2.37
C PRO A 51 6.72 -2.43 2.50
N ALA A 52 7.02 -1.28 1.90
CA ALA A 52 6.06 -0.21 1.72
C ALA A 52 5.53 -0.29 0.30
N TYR A 53 4.26 0.02 0.15
CA TYR A 53 3.59 -0.09 -1.14
C TYR A 53 2.93 1.23 -1.51
N LEU A 54 3.16 1.65 -2.74
CA LEU A 54 2.32 2.70 -3.32
C LEU A 54 1.13 1.99 -3.93
N VAL A 55 -0.06 2.36 -3.47
CA VAL A 55 -1.30 1.73 -3.91
C VAL A 55 -2.20 2.78 -4.53
N LYS A 56 -3.05 2.34 -5.43
CA LYS A 56 -4.01 3.22 -6.10
C LYS A 56 -5.40 2.67 -5.87
N SER A 57 -6.28 3.51 -5.36
CA SER A 57 -7.65 3.09 -5.10
C SER A 57 -8.44 3.00 -6.40
N GLU A 58 -9.60 2.33 -6.33
CA GLU A 58 -10.48 2.25 -7.47
C GLU A 58 -10.94 3.65 -7.92
N ALA A 59 -11.01 4.59 -6.99
CA ALA A 59 -11.39 5.95 -7.32
C ALA A 59 -10.24 6.76 -7.93
N GLY A 60 -9.04 6.19 -8.02
CA GLY A 60 -7.91 6.86 -8.63
C GLY A 60 -7.03 7.63 -7.68
N ASN A 61 -7.18 7.46 -6.39
CA ASN A 61 -6.35 8.13 -5.39
C ASN A 61 -5.18 7.24 -4.98
N PHE A 62 -4.03 7.85 -4.74
CA PHE A 62 -2.84 7.13 -4.31
C PHE A 62 -2.70 7.16 -2.80
N ALA A 63 -2.10 6.11 -2.24
CA ALA A 63 -1.75 6.05 -0.83
C ALA A 63 -0.46 5.27 -0.69
N LEU A 64 0.30 5.56 0.36
CA LEU A 64 1.54 4.86 0.66
C LEU A 64 1.32 4.08 1.96
N LYS A 65 1.40 2.75 1.90
CA LYS A 65 1.04 1.89 3.00
C LYS A 65 2.12 0.85 3.24
N LEU A 66 2.33 0.50 4.52
CA LEU A 66 3.16 -0.66 4.85
C LEU A 66 2.34 -1.93 4.68
N ILE A 67 3.04 -3.06 4.54
CA ILE A 67 2.35 -4.34 4.40
C ILE A 67 1.40 -4.60 5.55
N THR A 68 1.73 -4.09 6.75
CA THR A 68 0.87 -4.28 7.92
C THR A 68 -0.44 -3.50 7.82
N GLU A 69 -0.50 -2.53 6.92
CA GLU A 69 -1.70 -1.72 6.75
C GLU A 69 -2.58 -2.23 5.61
N LEU A 70 -2.13 -3.24 4.89
CA LEU A 70 -2.84 -3.75 3.72
C LEU A 70 -3.35 -5.15 3.98
N GLU A 71 -4.42 -5.49 3.30
CA GLU A 71 -4.99 -6.84 3.30
C GLU A 71 -5.22 -7.26 1.86
N PRO A 72 -5.14 -8.58 1.57
CA PRO A 72 -5.52 -9.05 0.26
C PRO A 72 -6.98 -8.77 0.02
N ARG A 73 -7.31 -8.38 -1.21
CA ARG A 73 -8.69 -8.14 -1.57
C ARG A 73 -9.26 -9.39 -2.24
N SER A 74 -10.38 -9.86 -1.71
CA SER A 74 -11.09 -10.97 -2.32
C SER A 74 -11.88 -10.50 -3.51
N ILE A 75 -11.94 -11.35 -4.51
CA ILE A 75 -12.73 -11.08 -5.71
C ILE A 75 -13.92 -12.01 -5.75
#